data_3c04bf3e0d3c76ec8048205f53144600
#
_entry.id   3c04bf3e0d3c76ec8048205f53144600
#
_cell.length_a   1.000
_cell.length_b   1.000
_cell.length_c   1.000
_cell.angle_alpha   90.00
_cell.angle_beta   90.00
_cell.angle_gamma   90.00
#
_symmetry.space_group_name_H-M   'P 1'
#
loop_
_entity.id
_entity.type
_entity.pdbx_description
1 polymer ?
#
loop_
_entity_poly.entity_id
_entity_poly.type
_entity_poly.pdbx_seq_one_letter_code
_entity_poly.pdbx_strand_id
1 'polypeptide(L)'
;MNLYDRYTEYYKPLLRQFCKEITDKYPPEAFANIPHPFIPSWGTRYEMSLVKMAVIGKETAGWSPDLPEYISHIRNEDWNSSFDISEFQNLDYVKWTDGHRYTFWGFVMYFLAALYGVKNWEILKQRHFPNILNSFVWGNASAIECEKSVGPDVNKSALQCARQAAYSLNDYQHIQKLFSPNVSIIMCARPECDYYLRNTEKELMWDQNLVRLWKLPKGDIVFNMPHPNRMRWDKGADFYAQIIRQGLMEHGLFQPMQGFIDCDRESEEILHTFFSKCKQNAKTTREAVAFIATELRKQQATMTVRMLCNILNQLGYKTTYGSIYKAGRGSYRMISCAWDYYKAQNPDIAESIATAFTLPNGNYAYE
;
A
#
# COMPACT_ATOMS: atom_id res chain seq x y z
N MET A 1 -16.78 23.59 2.79
CA MET A 1 -15.64 23.35 1.88
C MET A 1 -15.11 21.94 2.19
N ASN A 2 -15.12 21.04 1.23
CA ASN A 2 -14.61 19.68 1.38
C ASN A 2 -13.07 19.67 1.49
N LEU A 3 -12.47 18.51 1.75
CA LEU A 3 -11.01 18.39 1.89
C LEU A 3 -10.27 18.78 0.62
N TYR A 4 -10.78 18.37 -0.55
CA TYR A 4 -10.18 18.68 -1.84
C TYR A 4 -10.10 20.19 -2.10
N ASP A 5 -11.19 20.93 -1.83
CA ASP A 5 -11.19 22.39 -1.99
C ASP A 5 -10.19 23.06 -1.05
N ARG A 6 -10.17 22.65 0.24
CA ARG A 6 -9.21 23.18 1.23
C ARG A 6 -7.76 22.91 0.82
N TYR A 7 -7.50 21.71 0.35
CA TYR A 7 -6.19 21.27 -0.09
C TYR A 7 -5.72 22.08 -1.30
N THR A 8 -6.57 22.18 -2.32
CA THR A 8 -6.28 22.93 -3.54
C THR A 8 -5.98 24.40 -3.23
N GLU A 9 -6.86 25.07 -2.49
CA GLU A 9 -6.65 26.47 -2.10
C GLU A 9 -5.39 26.67 -1.24
N TYR A 10 -5.03 25.67 -0.46
CA TYR A 10 -3.83 25.72 0.38
C TYR A 10 -2.54 25.58 -0.43
N TYR A 11 -2.50 24.65 -1.38
CA TYR A 11 -1.28 24.37 -2.15
C TYR A 11 -1.07 25.33 -3.33
N LYS A 12 -2.10 25.92 -3.90
CA LYS A 12 -1.96 26.89 -5.02
C LYS A 12 -0.87 27.95 -4.79
N PRO A 13 -0.89 28.73 -3.69
CA PRO A 13 0.15 29.75 -3.47
C PRO A 13 1.54 29.14 -3.25
N LEU A 14 1.64 27.97 -2.60
CA LEU A 14 2.91 27.29 -2.36
C LEU A 14 3.53 26.79 -3.68
N LEU A 15 2.71 26.24 -4.57
CA LEU A 15 3.16 25.76 -5.88
C LEU A 15 3.54 26.90 -6.82
N ARG A 16 2.78 28.02 -6.81
CA ARG A 16 3.17 29.23 -7.55
C ARG A 16 4.53 29.76 -7.07
N GLN A 17 4.71 29.81 -5.75
CA GLN A 17 5.97 30.24 -5.14
C GLN A 17 7.13 29.30 -5.53
N PHE A 18 6.94 28.01 -5.42
CA PHE A 18 7.90 26.99 -5.84
C PHE A 18 8.31 27.18 -7.32
N CYS A 19 7.34 27.24 -8.23
CA CYS A 19 7.60 27.42 -9.65
C CYS A 19 8.35 28.73 -9.95
N LYS A 20 7.98 29.81 -9.27
CA LYS A 20 8.67 31.10 -9.38
C LYS A 20 10.13 30.98 -8.95
N GLU A 21 10.39 30.46 -7.77
CA GLU A 21 11.74 30.33 -7.20
C GLU A 21 12.72 29.56 -8.10
N ILE A 22 12.24 28.49 -8.75
CA ILE A 22 13.09 27.68 -9.62
C ILE A 22 13.26 28.34 -10.99
N THR A 23 12.21 28.93 -11.57
CA THR A 23 12.27 29.53 -12.91
C THR A 23 12.89 30.94 -12.94
N ASP A 24 13.01 31.61 -11.80
CA ASP A 24 13.84 32.81 -11.67
C ASP A 24 15.35 32.50 -11.77
N LYS A 25 15.77 31.23 -11.55
CA LYS A 25 17.17 30.80 -11.59
C LYS A 25 17.53 30.02 -12.85
N TYR A 26 16.61 29.23 -13.37
CA TYR A 26 16.83 28.35 -14.52
C TYR A 26 15.62 28.37 -15.46
N PRO A 27 15.83 28.30 -16.78
CA PRO A 27 14.73 28.13 -17.72
C PRO A 27 14.07 26.75 -17.54
N PRO A 28 12.79 26.59 -17.93
CA PRO A 28 12.05 25.34 -17.72
C PRO A 28 12.76 24.10 -18.28
N GLU A 29 13.44 24.23 -19.42
CA GLU A 29 14.13 23.14 -20.11
C GLU A 29 15.29 22.57 -19.27
N ALA A 30 15.85 23.36 -18.37
CA ALA A 30 16.91 22.90 -17.45
C ALA A 30 16.42 21.85 -16.45
N PHE A 31 15.10 21.72 -16.28
CA PHE A 31 14.47 20.75 -15.40
C PHE A 31 14.04 19.46 -16.14
N ALA A 32 14.43 19.25 -17.38
CA ALA A 32 14.16 18.04 -18.13
C ALA A 32 14.60 16.78 -17.33
N ASN A 33 13.79 15.74 -17.33
CA ASN A 33 13.98 14.49 -16.59
C ASN A 33 13.97 14.64 -15.05
N ILE A 34 13.62 15.81 -14.52
CA ILE A 34 13.40 15.98 -13.09
C ILE A 34 11.91 15.74 -12.79
N PRO A 35 11.57 14.87 -11.84
CA PRO A 35 10.16 14.64 -11.47
C PRO A 35 9.56 15.91 -10.83
N HIS A 36 8.28 16.11 -11.09
CA HIS A 36 7.54 17.16 -10.41
C HIS A 36 7.42 16.87 -8.90
N PRO A 37 7.14 17.88 -8.05
CA PRO A 37 7.02 17.69 -6.62
C PRO A 37 5.89 16.73 -6.28
N PHE A 38 6.18 15.75 -5.43
CA PHE A 38 5.15 14.94 -4.79
C PHE A 38 4.64 15.69 -3.55
N ILE A 39 3.40 16.17 -3.61
CA ILE A 39 2.68 16.75 -2.48
C ILE A 39 1.78 15.68 -1.84
N PRO A 40 1.43 15.81 -0.54
CA PRO A 40 0.66 14.79 0.16
C PRO A 40 -0.65 14.43 -0.53
N SER A 41 -0.92 13.13 -0.61
CA SER A 41 -2.16 12.56 -1.14
C SER A 41 -2.94 11.87 -0.02
N TRP A 42 -4.25 11.71 -0.17
CA TRP A 42 -5.07 11.00 0.81
C TRP A 42 -6.02 10.02 0.14
N GLY A 43 -6.40 8.99 0.88
CA GLY A 43 -7.37 8.03 0.39
C GLY A 43 -8.81 8.51 0.58
N THR A 44 -9.70 8.09 -0.33
CA THR A 44 -11.12 8.48 -0.36
C THR A 44 -11.89 8.17 0.95
N ARG A 45 -11.33 7.35 1.83
CA ARG A 45 -11.91 7.01 3.14
C ARG A 45 -11.28 7.72 4.32
N TYR A 46 -10.28 8.57 4.07
CA TYR A 46 -9.54 9.25 5.14
C TYR A 46 -10.45 10.07 6.06
N GLU A 47 -11.32 10.91 5.50
CA GLU A 47 -12.19 11.79 6.30
C GLU A 47 -13.18 11.01 7.18
N MET A 48 -13.54 9.80 6.77
CA MET A 48 -14.47 8.93 7.49
C MET A 48 -13.80 8.07 8.57
N SER A 49 -12.46 8.04 8.62
CA SER A 49 -11.71 7.25 9.59
C SER A 49 -11.82 7.86 10.98
N LEU A 50 -12.09 7.03 11.99
CA LEU A 50 -12.17 7.46 13.40
C LEU A 50 -10.79 7.86 13.93
N VAL A 51 -9.76 7.09 13.57
CA VAL A 51 -8.37 7.42 13.83
C VAL A 51 -7.70 7.74 12.50
N LYS A 52 -7.28 8.97 12.35
CA LYS A 52 -6.66 9.48 11.12
C LYS A 52 -5.16 9.21 11.14
N MET A 53 -4.67 8.50 10.14
CA MET A 53 -3.26 8.14 10.01
C MET A 53 -2.59 8.87 8.85
N ALA A 54 -1.37 9.35 9.07
CA ALA A 54 -0.47 9.81 8.02
C ALA A 54 0.76 8.91 7.92
N VAL A 55 1.14 8.57 6.71
CA VAL A 55 2.33 7.78 6.39
C VAL A 55 3.27 8.61 5.55
N ILE A 56 4.46 8.88 6.06
CA ILE A 56 5.43 9.75 5.44
C ILE A 56 6.67 8.94 5.07
N GLY A 57 6.93 8.83 3.77
CA GLY A 57 8.15 8.25 3.24
C GLY A 57 9.31 9.24 3.26
N LYS A 58 10.47 8.82 2.76
CA LYS A 58 11.62 9.69 2.56
C LYS A 58 11.44 10.55 1.31
N GLU A 59 11.25 9.90 0.18
CA GLU A 59 11.07 10.46 -1.16
C GLU A 59 10.41 9.40 -2.05
N THR A 60 9.87 9.78 -3.18
CA THR A 60 9.42 8.83 -4.20
C THR A 60 10.63 8.11 -4.84
N ALA A 61 10.38 7.04 -5.58
CA ALA A 61 11.40 6.30 -6.31
C ALA A 61 10.87 5.96 -7.71
N GLY A 62 11.31 6.69 -8.72
CA GLY A 62 10.83 6.56 -10.10
C GLY A 62 9.46 7.24 -10.32
N TRP A 63 9.23 8.35 -9.65
CA TRP A 63 8.07 9.20 -9.87
C TRP A 63 8.12 9.81 -11.27
N SER A 64 6.97 10.10 -11.87
CA SER A 64 6.88 10.60 -13.23
C SER A 64 7.75 11.84 -13.46
N PRO A 65 8.70 11.80 -14.41
CA PRO A 65 9.60 12.92 -14.65
C PRO A 65 8.93 13.91 -15.56
N ASP A 66 8.33 14.96 -15.02
CA ASP A 66 7.79 16.01 -15.88
C ASP A 66 7.67 17.37 -15.20
N LEU A 67 8.75 17.83 -14.57
CA LEU A 67 8.76 19.14 -13.93
C LEU A 67 8.52 20.29 -14.94
N PRO A 68 9.05 20.28 -16.18
CA PRO A 68 8.72 21.28 -17.18
C PRO A 68 7.22 21.39 -17.49
N GLU A 69 6.56 20.27 -17.70
CA GLU A 69 5.10 20.23 -17.96
C GLU A 69 4.32 20.71 -16.73
N TYR A 70 4.70 20.24 -15.56
CA TYR A 70 4.12 20.69 -14.29
C TYR A 70 4.23 22.20 -14.08
N ILE A 71 5.38 22.81 -14.39
CA ILE A 71 5.57 24.27 -14.39
C ILE A 71 4.60 24.94 -15.34
N SER A 72 4.38 24.37 -16.54
CA SER A 72 3.43 24.88 -17.51
C SER A 72 2.00 24.85 -16.99
N HIS A 73 1.56 23.73 -16.38
CA HIS A 73 0.24 23.62 -15.76
C HIS A 73 0.02 24.68 -14.66
N ILE A 74 0.99 24.85 -13.76
CA ILE A 74 0.90 25.87 -12.70
C ILE A 74 0.81 27.28 -13.27
N ARG A 75 1.60 27.60 -14.29
CA ARG A 75 1.58 28.93 -14.96
C ARG A 75 0.27 29.22 -15.66
N ASN A 76 -0.33 28.20 -16.28
CA ASN A 76 -1.59 28.30 -16.99
C ASN A 76 -2.81 28.13 -16.08
N GLU A 77 -2.60 27.99 -14.77
CA GLU A 77 -3.64 27.73 -13.77
C GLU A 77 -4.46 26.46 -14.03
N ASP A 78 -3.87 25.48 -14.71
CA ASP A 78 -4.45 24.16 -14.90
C ASP A 78 -4.26 23.30 -13.62
N TRP A 79 -5.10 23.59 -12.65
CA TRP A 79 -5.02 22.94 -11.33
C TRP A 79 -5.50 21.50 -11.35
N ASN A 80 -6.37 21.11 -12.28
CA ASN A 80 -6.83 19.74 -12.38
C ASN A 80 -5.66 18.80 -12.72
N SER A 81 -4.86 19.14 -13.72
CA SER A 81 -3.66 18.37 -14.07
C SER A 81 -2.57 18.44 -12.99
N SER A 82 -2.52 19.54 -12.22
CA SER A 82 -1.54 19.70 -11.12
C SER A 82 -1.87 18.88 -9.88
N PHE A 83 -3.12 18.45 -9.70
CA PHE A 83 -3.62 17.72 -8.52
C PHE A 83 -4.28 16.38 -8.87
N ASP A 84 -3.94 15.79 -9.99
CA ASP A 84 -4.55 14.55 -10.51
C ASP A 84 -4.47 13.37 -9.54
N ILE A 85 -3.47 13.35 -8.67
CA ILE A 85 -3.26 12.30 -7.66
C ILE A 85 -3.49 12.75 -6.22
N SER A 86 -4.12 13.91 -6.00
CA SER A 86 -4.36 14.42 -4.64
C SER A 86 -5.24 13.49 -3.81
N GLU A 87 -6.26 12.90 -4.43
CA GLU A 87 -7.10 11.90 -3.80
C GLU A 87 -6.94 10.55 -4.49
N PHE A 88 -6.61 9.50 -3.73
CA PHE A 88 -6.43 8.17 -4.28
C PHE A 88 -7.56 7.20 -3.89
N GLN A 89 -7.94 6.37 -4.86
CA GLN A 89 -8.83 5.25 -4.67
C GLN A 89 -8.18 4.00 -5.23
N ASN A 90 -8.13 2.95 -4.42
CA ASN A 90 -7.62 1.64 -4.83
C ASN A 90 -6.18 1.69 -5.40
N LEU A 91 -5.28 2.41 -4.71
CA LEU A 91 -3.86 2.25 -4.99
C LEU A 91 -3.51 0.77 -5.02
N ASP A 92 -2.81 0.32 -6.04
CA ASP A 92 -2.52 -1.11 -6.25
C ASP A 92 -1.44 -1.61 -5.28
N TYR A 93 -1.78 -1.59 -3.99
CA TYR A 93 -0.88 -2.06 -2.92
C TYR A 93 -0.49 -3.51 -3.10
N VAL A 94 -1.39 -4.34 -3.66
CA VAL A 94 -1.12 -5.75 -3.90
C VAL A 94 0.02 -5.88 -4.88
N LYS A 95 -0.03 -5.19 -6.00
CA LYS A 95 1.05 -5.14 -6.99
C LYS A 95 2.33 -4.55 -6.40
N TRP A 96 2.23 -3.51 -5.59
CA TRP A 96 3.39 -2.85 -5.01
C TRP A 96 4.01 -3.61 -3.83
N THR A 97 3.27 -4.50 -3.18
CA THR A 97 3.80 -5.35 -2.09
C THR A 97 4.37 -6.67 -2.56
N ASP A 98 4.19 -7.08 -3.82
CA ASP A 98 4.66 -8.38 -4.34
C ASP A 98 6.13 -8.39 -4.79
N GLY A 99 6.78 -7.24 -4.94
CA GLY A 99 8.18 -7.15 -5.37
C GLY A 99 9.15 -6.78 -4.25
N HIS A 100 10.42 -7.18 -4.39
CA HIS A 100 11.50 -6.83 -3.44
C HIS A 100 11.76 -5.33 -3.27
N ARG A 101 11.18 -4.49 -4.11
CA ARG A 101 11.30 -3.03 -4.06
C ARG A 101 10.26 -2.36 -3.15
N TYR A 102 9.33 -3.11 -2.59
CA TYR A 102 8.13 -2.58 -1.97
C TYR A 102 8.05 -2.78 -0.46
N THR A 103 9.20 -2.81 0.19
CA THR A 103 9.29 -2.87 1.66
C THR A 103 8.53 -1.74 2.35
N PHE A 104 8.50 -0.55 1.74
CA PHE A 104 7.72 0.58 2.24
C PHE A 104 6.22 0.23 2.35
N TRP A 105 5.61 -0.26 1.28
CA TRP A 105 4.19 -0.59 1.27
C TRP A 105 3.85 -1.79 2.18
N GLY A 106 4.74 -2.76 2.28
CA GLY A 106 4.60 -3.84 3.26
C GLY A 106 4.50 -3.30 4.68
N PHE A 107 5.34 -2.30 5.02
CA PHE A 107 5.25 -1.62 6.31
C PHE A 107 3.95 -0.83 6.49
N VAL A 108 3.48 -0.13 5.47
CA VAL A 108 2.18 0.56 5.53
C VAL A 108 1.07 -0.44 5.86
N MET A 109 1.08 -1.64 5.25
CA MET A 109 0.13 -2.70 5.58
C MET A 109 0.22 -3.15 7.04
N TYR A 110 1.44 -3.29 7.61
CA TYR A 110 1.61 -3.60 9.03
C TYR A 110 0.99 -2.53 9.93
N PHE A 111 1.16 -1.26 9.60
CA PHE A 111 0.59 -0.17 10.40
C PHE A 111 -0.92 -0.12 10.32
N LEU A 112 -1.45 -0.26 9.12
CA LEU A 112 -2.89 -0.34 8.93
C LEU A 112 -3.47 -1.54 9.68
N ALA A 113 -2.83 -2.70 9.59
CA ALA A 113 -3.23 -3.88 10.35
C ALA A 113 -3.19 -3.63 11.86
N ALA A 114 -2.12 -3.01 12.38
CA ALA A 114 -2.00 -2.66 13.79
C ALA A 114 -3.09 -1.67 14.24
N LEU A 115 -3.32 -0.62 13.45
CA LEU A 115 -4.31 0.42 13.72
C LEU A 115 -5.74 -0.14 13.78
N TYR A 116 -6.05 -1.07 12.87
CA TYR A 116 -7.36 -1.71 12.77
C TYR A 116 -7.47 -3.02 13.55
N GLY A 117 -6.44 -3.40 14.32
CA GLY A 117 -6.44 -4.63 15.10
C GLY A 117 -6.44 -5.93 14.28
N VAL A 118 -6.08 -5.86 13.00
CA VAL A 118 -5.99 -7.04 12.11
C VAL A 118 -4.81 -7.89 12.53
N LYS A 119 -5.05 -9.18 12.77
CA LYS A 119 -4.05 -10.10 13.31
C LYS A 119 -2.88 -10.36 12.36
N ASN A 120 -3.15 -10.37 11.06
CA ASN A 120 -2.15 -10.60 10.02
C ASN A 120 -2.34 -9.59 8.89
N TRP A 121 -1.30 -8.79 8.60
CA TRP A 121 -1.31 -7.79 7.52
C TRP A 121 -1.53 -8.39 6.13
N GLU A 122 -1.16 -9.65 5.90
CA GLU A 122 -1.40 -10.35 4.63
C GLU A 122 -2.90 -10.45 4.30
N ILE A 123 -3.76 -10.41 5.31
CA ILE A 123 -5.22 -10.38 5.13
C ILE A 123 -5.63 -9.10 4.39
N LEU A 124 -5.04 -7.96 4.72
CA LEU A 124 -5.32 -6.69 4.02
C LEU A 124 -5.00 -6.79 2.53
N LYS A 125 -3.90 -7.49 2.20
CA LYS A 125 -3.47 -7.73 0.83
C LYS A 125 -4.41 -8.67 0.07
N GLN A 126 -4.85 -9.75 0.73
CA GLN A 126 -5.61 -10.83 0.09
C GLN A 126 -7.09 -10.48 -0.16
N ARG A 127 -7.68 -9.66 0.72
CA ARG A 127 -9.14 -9.43 0.73
C ARG A 127 -9.56 -8.06 0.22
N HIS A 128 -8.65 -7.21 -0.25
CA HIS A 128 -8.95 -5.85 -0.72
C HIS A 128 -9.94 -5.12 0.18
N PHE A 129 -9.48 -4.65 1.35
CA PHE A 129 -10.29 -3.82 2.24
C PHE A 129 -10.20 -2.33 1.85
N PRO A 130 -11.01 -1.84 0.91
CA PRO A 130 -10.88 -0.46 0.43
C PRO A 130 -11.09 0.56 1.54
N ASN A 131 -11.89 0.24 2.55
CA ASN A 131 -12.12 1.11 3.69
C ASN A 131 -10.86 1.32 4.54
N ILE A 132 -9.98 0.32 4.62
CA ILE A 132 -8.70 0.41 5.31
C ILE A 132 -7.63 0.98 4.39
N LEU A 133 -7.53 0.42 3.18
CA LEU A 133 -6.48 0.76 2.22
C LEU A 133 -6.57 2.20 1.73
N ASN A 134 -7.75 2.81 1.76
CA ASN A 134 -7.97 4.19 1.38
C ASN A 134 -8.18 5.13 2.58
N SER A 135 -7.71 4.76 3.79
CA SER A 135 -8.00 5.49 5.03
C SER A 135 -6.85 6.33 5.58
N PHE A 136 -5.78 6.53 4.84
CA PHE A 136 -4.60 7.26 5.32
C PHE A 136 -4.17 8.37 4.38
N VAL A 137 -3.32 9.27 4.88
CA VAL A 137 -2.58 10.26 4.09
C VAL A 137 -1.20 9.71 3.77
N TRP A 138 -0.79 9.83 2.53
CA TRP A 138 0.55 9.52 2.08
C TRP A 138 1.32 10.79 1.73
N GLY A 139 2.48 10.97 2.32
CA GLY A 139 3.41 12.06 2.05
C GLY A 139 4.85 11.60 2.01
N ASN A 140 5.75 12.51 1.68
CA ASN A 140 7.19 12.30 1.72
C ASN A 140 7.88 13.46 2.44
N ALA A 141 8.97 13.19 3.14
CA ALA A 141 9.79 14.23 3.76
C ALA A 141 10.52 15.10 2.72
N SER A 142 10.79 14.55 1.53
CA SER A 142 11.27 15.28 0.37
C SER A 142 10.28 15.22 -0.78
N ALA A 143 9.86 16.38 -1.30
CA ALA A 143 8.92 16.44 -2.42
C ALA A 143 9.56 16.03 -3.75
N ILE A 144 10.86 16.22 -3.91
CA ILE A 144 11.60 15.88 -5.13
C ILE A 144 12.68 14.85 -4.81
N GLU A 145 12.80 13.86 -5.67
CA GLU A 145 13.75 12.76 -5.56
C GLU A 145 15.22 13.23 -5.57
N CYS A 146 16.09 12.43 -4.96
CA CYS A 146 17.53 12.72 -4.97
C CYS A 146 18.17 12.29 -6.30
N GLU A 147 19.39 12.79 -6.55
CA GLU A 147 20.15 12.50 -7.77
C GLU A 147 20.28 11.01 -8.09
N LYS A 148 20.37 10.16 -7.08
CA LYS A 148 20.46 8.69 -7.26
C LYS A 148 19.18 8.06 -7.80
N SER A 149 18.04 8.70 -7.59
CA SER A 149 16.72 8.20 -8.00
C SER A 149 16.34 8.69 -9.39
N VAL A 150 16.75 9.93 -9.77
CA VAL A 150 16.37 10.53 -11.06
C VAL A 150 17.28 10.13 -12.24
N GLY A 151 18.42 9.48 -11.98
CA GLY A 151 19.33 9.03 -13.03
C GLY A 151 20.41 10.03 -13.43
N PRO A 152 21.29 9.66 -14.38
CA PRO A 152 22.47 10.44 -14.71
C PRO A 152 22.21 11.65 -15.63
N ASP A 153 21.12 11.63 -16.41
CA ASP A 153 20.86 12.59 -17.49
C ASP A 153 20.09 13.84 -17.03
N VAL A 154 20.31 14.28 -15.80
CA VAL A 154 19.69 15.47 -15.24
C VAL A 154 20.69 16.59 -15.00
N ASN A 155 20.23 17.82 -15.13
CA ASN A 155 21.00 18.98 -14.70
C ASN A 155 21.05 19.01 -13.16
N LYS A 156 22.21 18.64 -12.60
CA LYS A 156 22.40 18.52 -11.14
C LYS A 156 22.17 19.84 -10.40
N SER A 157 22.55 20.96 -10.98
CA SER A 157 22.35 22.27 -10.37
C SER A 157 20.87 22.66 -10.35
N ALA A 158 20.14 22.39 -11.45
CA ALA A 158 18.70 22.59 -11.53
C ALA A 158 17.96 21.65 -10.55
N LEU A 159 18.35 20.38 -10.47
CA LEU A 159 17.80 19.43 -9.50
C LEU A 159 17.98 19.91 -8.07
N GLN A 160 19.19 20.38 -7.71
CA GLN A 160 19.47 20.90 -6.37
C GLN A 160 18.62 22.15 -6.09
N CYS A 161 18.47 23.03 -7.07
CA CYS A 161 17.61 24.21 -6.98
C CYS A 161 16.15 23.82 -6.72
N ALA A 162 15.62 22.89 -7.51
CA ALA A 162 14.26 22.40 -7.36
C ALA A 162 14.03 21.74 -6.00
N ARG A 163 14.97 20.92 -5.52
CA ARG A 163 14.90 20.30 -4.21
C ARG A 163 14.91 21.32 -3.06
N GLN A 164 15.71 22.38 -3.17
CA GLN A 164 15.73 23.44 -2.16
C GLN A 164 14.43 24.23 -2.12
N ALA A 165 13.89 24.61 -3.28
CA ALA A 165 12.62 25.31 -3.36
C ALA A 165 11.45 24.42 -2.84
N ALA A 166 11.52 23.12 -3.12
CA ALA A 166 10.49 22.16 -2.69
C ALA A 166 10.44 21.91 -1.17
N TYR A 167 11.42 22.38 -0.40
CA TYR A 167 11.37 22.30 1.07
C TYR A 167 10.17 23.07 1.68
N SER A 168 9.68 24.08 0.98
CA SER A 168 8.49 24.81 1.39
C SER A 168 7.19 24.01 1.15
N LEU A 169 7.22 22.98 0.30
CA LEU A 169 6.06 22.13 -0.01
C LEU A 169 5.92 20.97 0.99
N ASN A 170 7.01 20.53 1.61
CA ASN A 170 7.05 19.36 2.49
C ASN A 170 7.52 19.74 3.89
N ASP A 171 6.55 20.22 4.68
CA ASP A 171 6.68 20.45 6.11
C ASP A 171 5.54 19.72 6.80
N TYR A 172 5.80 19.10 7.93
CA TYR A 172 4.77 18.38 8.68
C TYR A 172 3.60 19.26 9.09
N GLN A 173 3.81 20.58 9.23
CA GLN A 173 2.73 21.53 9.48
C GLN A 173 1.65 21.51 8.40
N HIS A 174 1.98 21.21 7.14
CA HIS A 174 0.98 21.06 6.07
C HIS A 174 0.07 19.87 6.35
N ILE A 175 0.68 18.75 6.76
CA ILE A 175 -0.05 17.55 7.16
C ILE A 175 -0.99 17.86 8.33
N GLN A 176 -0.48 18.51 9.38
CA GLN A 176 -1.29 18.88 10.55
C GLN A 176 -2.44 19.80 10.19
N LYS A 177 -2.16 20.84 9.38
CA LYS A 177 -3.15 21.88 9.06
C LYS A 177 -4.27 21.37 8.15
N LEU A 178 -3.94 20.54 7.17
CA LEU A 178 -4.90 20.03 6.18
C LEU A 178 -5.63 18.79 6.65
N PHE A 179 -4.91 17.86 7.27
CA PHE A 179 -5.40 16.52 7.52
C PHE A 179 -5.64 16.23 9.01
N SER A 180 -4.94 16.90 9.92
CA SER A 180 -5.06 16.69 11.38
C SER A 180 -5.00 15.21 11.77
N PRO A 181 -3.93 14.47 11.43
CA PRO A 181 -3.83 13.06 11.78
C PRO A 181 -3.67 12.86 13.28
N ASN A 182 -4.29 11.81 13.83
CA ASN A 182 -4.10 11.38 15.22
C ASN A 182 -2.79 10.63 15.41
N VAL A 183 -2.35 9.91 14.36
CA VAL A 183 -1.09 9.19 14.34
C VAL A 183 -0.37 9.41 13.03
N SER A 184 0.93 9.66 13.11
CA SER A 184 1.79 9.78 11.94
C SER A 184 3.00 8.87 12.06
N ILE A 185 3.40 8.26 10.95
CA ILE A 185 4.55 7.37 10.87
C ILE A 185 5.49 7.92 9.82
N ILE A 186 6.67 8.36 10.25
CA ILE A 186 7.70 8.97 9.40
C ILE A 186 8.82 7.97 9.20
N MET A 187 8.95 7.44 8.00
CA MET A 187 9.90 6.40 7.63
C MET A 187 11.08 6.98 6.86
N CYS A 188 11.94 7.71 7.56
CA CYS A 188 13.19 8.25 7.03
C CYS A 188 14.28 8.31 8.11
N ALA A 189 15.50 8.66 7.75
CA ALA A 189 16.56 8.82 8.72
C ALA A 189 16.28 9.98 9.68
N ARG A 190 16.87 9.93 10.87
CA ARG A 190 16.65 10.94 11.92
C ARG A 190 16.85 12.38 11.48
N PRO A 191 17.95 12.72 10.77
CA PRO A 191 18.16 14.11 10.33
C PRO A 191 17.07 14.61 9.39
N GLU A 192 16.63 13.78 8.46
CA GLU A 192 15.52 14.15 7.54
C GLU A 192 14.20 14.31 8.31
N CYS A 193 13.94 13.43 9.29
CA CYS A 193 12.77 13.54 10.15
C CYS A 193 12.80 14.80 11.00
N ASP A 194 13.93 15.11 11.63
CA ASP A 194 14.09 16.30 12.46
C ASP A 194 13.88 17.58 11.65
N TYR A 195 14.39 17.59 10.41
CA TYR A 195 14.15 18.69 9.48
C TYR A 195 12.68 18.79 9.07
N TYR A 196 12.03 17.67 8.77
CA TYR A 196 10.61 17.64 8.41
C TYR A 196 9.71 18.11 9.54
N LEU A 197 10.08 17.85 10.79
CA LEU A 197 9.39 18.28 12.01
C LEU A 197 9.90 19.60 12.61
N ARG A 198 10.77 20.35 11.91
CA ARG A 198 11.49 21.54 12.46
C ARG A 198 10.56 22.61 13.00
N ASN A 199 9.42 22.80 12.35
CA ASN A 199 8.43 23.83 12.72
C ASN A 199 7.27 23.27 13.57
N THR A 200 7.39 22.02 14.05
CA THR A 200 6.34 21.35 14.81
C THR A 200 6.73 21.32 16.28
N GLU A 201 5.89 21.88 17.13
CA GLU A 201 6.01 21.73 18.58
C GLU A 201 5.74 20.25 18.95
N LYS A 202 6.65 19.66 19.72
CA LYS A 202 6.62 18.23 20.04
C LYS A 202 7.39 17.92 21.30
N GLU A 203 6.89 16.95 22.06
CA GLU A 203 7.53 16.38 23.24
C GLU A 203 8.04 14.97 22.92
N LEU A 204 9.31 14.70 23.18
CA LEU A 204 9.88 13.36 23.00
C LEU A 204 9.43 12.46 24.14
N MET A 205 8.62 11.46 23.85
CA MET A 205 8.11 10.50 24.82
C MET A 205 9.10 9.37 25.07
N TRP A 206 9.71 8.84 24.00
CA TRP A 206 10.77 7.83 24.10
C TRP A 206 11.60 7.73 22.81
N ASP A 207 12.83 7.24 22.97
CA ASP A 207 13.80 6.98 21.89
C ASP A 207 14.47 5.63 22.15
N GLN A 208 13.99 4.59 21.52
CA GLN A 208 14.44 3.21 21.71
C GLN A 208 14.52 2.45 20.38
N ASN A 209 15.53 1.61 20.25
CA ASN A 209 15.63 0.66 19.14
C ASN A 209 15.44 1.28 17.73
N LEU A 210 16.01 2.46 17.52
CA LEU A 210 15.91 3.25 16.28
C LEU A 210 14.51 3.86 16.04
N VAL A 211 13.54 3.67 16.91
CA VAL A 211 12.23 4.31 16.86
C VAL A 211 12.17 5.45 17.87
N ARG A 212 11.65 6.59 17.45
CA ARG A 212 11.33 7.72 18.31
C ARG A 212 9.82 7.93 18.31
N LEU A 213 9.28 8.30 19.45
CA LEU A 213 7.88 8.68 19.61
C LEU A 213 7.81 10.09 20.19
N TRP A 214 7.08 10.95 19.52
CA TRP A 214 6.71 12.26 20.03
C TRP A 214 5.21 12.36 20.24
N LYS A 215 4.86 13.15 21.24
CA LYS A 215 3.51 13.65 21.45
C LYS A 215 3.43 15.11 21.02
N LEU A 216 2.39 15.45 20.29
CA LEU A 216 2.11 16.82 19.87
C LEU A 216 1.16 17.50 20.86
N PRO A 217 1.05 18.86 20.86
CA PRO A 217 0.23 19.59 21.81
C PRO A 217 -1.24 19.18 21.85
N LYS A 218 -1.80 18.74 20.72
CA LYS A 218 -3.18 18.26 20.62
C LYS A 218 -3.39 16.81 21.06
N GLY A 219 -2.32 16.14 21.48
CA GLY A 219 -2.36 14.73 21.88
C GLY A 219 -2.07 13.74 20.76
N ASP A 220 -1.90 14.23 19.52
CA ASP A 220 -1.52 13.39 18.39
C ASP A 220 -0.12 12.82 18.59
N ILE A 221 0.16 11.64 18.04
CA ILE A 221 1.44 10.97 18.17
C ILE A 221 2.17 10.86 16.82
N VAL A 222 3.50 10.97 16.87
CA VAL A 222 4.36 10.84 15.70
C VAL A 222 5.44 9.81 15.98
N PHE A 223 5.47 8.75 15.19
CA PHE A 223 6.56 7.78 15.16
C PHE A 223 7.57 8.17 14.10
N ASN A 224 8.86 8.11 14.42
CA ASN A 224 9.93 8.06 13.43
C ASN A 224 10.65 6.74 13.50
N MET A 225 10.89 6.16 12.35
CA MET A 225 11.61 4.91 12.21
C MET A 225 12.48 4.94 10.95
N PRO A 226 13.53 4.13 10.85
CA PRO A 226 14.34 4.06 9.64
C PRO A 226 13.49 3.68 8.43
N HIS A 227 13.93 4.12 7.23
CA HIS A 227 13.28 3.69 6.00
C HIS A 227 13.32 2.16 5.87
N PRO A 228 12.24 1.50 5.49
CA PRO A 228 12.13 0.04 5.46
C PRO A 228 13.25 -0.67 4.69
N ASN A 229 13.76 -0.08 3.60
CA ASN A 229 14.90 -0.63 2.85
C ASN A 229 16.23 -0.72 3.65
N ARG A 230 16.30 -0.07 4.82
CA ARG A 230 17.47 -0.11 5.72
C ARG A 230 17.24 -1.02 6.93
N MET A 231 16.05 -1.57 7.06
CA MET A 231 15.74 -2.50 8.13
C MET A 231 16.31 -3.88 7.79
N ARG A 232 16.96 -4.49 8.76
CA ARG A 232 17.34 -5.89 8.63
C ARG A 232 16.09 -6.76 8.78
N TRP A 233 15.78 -7.53 7.79
CA TRP A 233 14.60 -8.39 7.73
C TRP A 233 14.57 -9.47 8.82
N ASP A 234 15.72 -9.84 9.38
CA ASP A 234 15.88 -10.84 10.45
C ASP A 234 15.33 -10.41 11.81
N LYS A 235 15.11 -9.10 12.00
CA LYS A 235 14.47 -8.54 13.22
C LYS A 235 13.43 -7.47 12.89
N GLY A 236 13.18 -7.21 11.59
CA GLY A 236 12.74 -5.89 11.20
C GLY A 236 11.25 -5.64 11.36
N ALA A 237 10.44 -6.29 10.55
CA ALA A 237 9.04 -5.90 10.38
C ALA A 237 8.19 -6.17 11.64
N ASP A 238 8.28 -7.37 12.19
CA ASP A 238 7.50 -7.76 13.36
C ASP A 238 7.89 -6.96 14.61
N PHE A 239 9.17 -6.69 14.78
CA PHE A 239 9.68 -5.91 15.90
C PHE A 239 9.15 -4.47 15.88
N TYR A 240 9.23 -3.79 14.72
CA TYR A 240 8.72 -2.42 14.59
C TYR A 240 7.20 -2.37 14.68
N ALA A 241 6.51 -3.35 14.10
CA ALA A 241 5.06 -3.48 14.23
C ALA A 241 4.61 -3.65 15.70
N GLN A 242 5.36 -4.42 16.50
CA GLN A 242 5.08 -4.58 17.93
C GLN A 242 5.27 -3.27 18.70
N ILE A 243 6.35 -2.51 18.45
CA ILE A 243 6.59 -1.22 19.11
C ILE A 243 5.46 -0.24 18.78
N ILE A 244 5.07 -0.17 17.50
CA ILE A 244 4.00 0.74 17.09
C ILE A 244 2.66 0.30 17.68
N ARG A 245 2.37 -0.99 17.66
CA ARG A 245 1.17 -1.54 18.29
C ARG A 245 1.12 -1.18 19.78
N GLN A 246 2.23 -1.33 20.49
CA GLN A 246 2.31 -0.94 21.89
C GLN A 246 2.04 0.56 22.07
N GLY A 247 2.67 1.43 21.28
CA GLY A 247 2.44 2.86 21.33
C GLY A 247 0.98 3.24 20.99
N LEU A 248 0.37 2.58 19.99
CA LEU A 248 -1.05 2.78 19.68
C LEU A 248 -1.96 2.35 20.84
N MET A 249 -1.62 1.26 21.53
CA MET A 249 -2.35 0.78 22.72
C MET A 249 -2.23 1.76 23.88
N GLU A 250 -1.04 2.21 24.20
CA GLU A 250 -0.77 3.15 25.29
C GLU A 250 -1.50 4.49 25.11
N HIS A 251 -1.74 4.89 23.86
CA HIS A 251 -2.47 6.11 23.52
C HIS A 251 -3.95 5.91 23.18
N GLY A 252 -4.47 4.67 23.29
CA GLY A 252 -5.87 4.36 22.98
C GLY A 252 -6.25 4.58 21.52
N LEU A 253 -5.29 4.50 20.59
CA LEU A 253 -5.46 4.78 19.16
C LEU A 253 -5.75 3.49 18.38
N PHE A 254 -6.87 2.84 18.69
CA PHE A 254 -7.38 1.75 17.85
C PHE A 254 -8.65 2.16 17.14
N GLN A 255 -8.78 1.72 15.91
CA GLN A 255 -10.07 1.81 15.23
C GLN A 255 -10.96 0.66 15.69
N PRO A 256 -12.19 0.93 16.12
CA PRO A 256 -13.12 -0.13 16.46
C PRO A 256 -13.44 -0.95 15.20
N MET A 257 -13.20 -2.24 15.31
CA MET A 257 -13.28 -3.22 14.22
C MET A 257 -14.63 -3.94 14.15
N GLN A 258 -15.67 -3.42 14.75
CA GLN A 258 -16.91 -4.17 14.94
C GLN A 258 -17.43 -4.78 13.62
N GLY A 259 -17.47 -4.02 12.53
CA GLY A 259 -17.83 -4.56 11.22
C GLY A 259 -16.78 -5.46 10.57
N PHE A 260 -15.56 -5.50 11.10
CA PHE A 260 -14.44 -6.25 10.54
C PHE A 260 -14.29 -7.62 11.22
N ILE A 261 -14.51 -7.67 12.51
CA ILE A 261 -14.58 -8.92 13.28
C ILE A 261 -15.77 -9.75 12.79
N ASP A 262 -16.89 -9.10 12.51
CA ASP A 262 -18.06 -9.76 11.94
C ASP A 262 -17.78 -10.24 10.51
N CYS A 263 -17.09 -9.46 9.66
CA CYS A 263 -16.63 -9.91 8.34
C CYS A 263 -15.61 -11.04 8.41
N ASP A 264 -14.71 -11.04 9.39
CA ASP A 264 -13.76 -12.15 9.57
C ASP A 264 -14.45 -13.41 10.09
N ARG A 265 -15.39 -13.27 11.01
CA ARG A 265 -16.20 -14.36 11.51
C ARG A 265 -17.12 -14.92 10.42
N GLU A 266 -17.84 -14.07 9.68
CA GLU A 266 -18.62 -14.48 8.53
C GLU A 266 -17.75 -15.14 7.46
N SER A 267 -16.56 -14.61 7.20
CA SER A 267 -15.62 -15.19 6.24
C SER A 267 -15.05 -16.52 6.73
N GLU A 268 -14.77 -16.68 8.02
CA GLU A 268 -14.35 -17.95 8.61
C GLU A 268 -15.51 -18.96 8.58
N GLU A 269 -16.74 -18.55 8.86
CA GLU A 269 -17.94 -19.39 8.76
C GLU A 269 -18.23 -19.79 7.31
N ILE A 270 -18.07 -18.85 6.36
CA ILE A 270 -18.21 -19.11 4.91
C ILE A 270 -17.10 -20.08 4.46
N LEU A 271 -15.85 -19.87 4.86
CA LEU A 271 -14.74 -20.76 4.55
C LEU A 271 -14.91 -22.13 5.20
N HIS A 272 -15.34 -22.17 6.45
CA HIS A 272 -15.61 -23.44 7.15
C HIS A 272 -16.75 -24.21 6.49
N THR A 273 -17.81 -23.51 6.10
CA THR A 273 -18.95 -24.08 5.37
C THR A 273 -18.50 -24.56 3.99
N PHE A 274 -17.70 -23.78 3.28
CA PHE A 274 -17.11 -24.14 1.99
C PHE A 274 -16.21 -25.37 2.10
N PHE A 275 -15.32 -25.43 3.10
CA PHE A 275 -14.45 -26.57 3.34
C PHE A 275 -15.23 -27.83 3.70
N SER A 276 -16.29 -27.68 4.51
CA SER A 276 -17.17 -28.81 4.86
C SER A 276 -17.90 -29.33 3.62
N LYS A 277 -18.44 -28.47 2.79
CA LYS A 277 -19.09 -28.84 1.52
C LYS A 277 -18.08 -29.48 0.55
N CYS A 278 -16.88 -28.93 0.44
CA CYS A 278 -15.86 -29.50 -0.40
C CYS A 278 -15.49 -30.93 0.05
N LYS A 279 -15.26 -31.16 1.33
CA LYS A 279 -14.97 -32.49 1.89
C LYS A 279 -16.11 -33.48 1.70
N GLN A 280 -17.37 -33.04 1.74
CA GLN A 280 -18.53 -33.89 1.50
C GLN A 280 -18.65 -34.31 0.03
N ASN A 281 -18.34 -33.38 -0.89
CA ASN A 281 -18.58 -33.57 -2.33
C ASN A 281 -17.34 -34.00 -3.13
N ALA A 282 -16.15 -33.95 -2.52
CA ALA A 282 -14.90 -34.28 -3.18
C ALA A 282 -14.09 -35.28 -2.35
N LYS A 283 -13.88 -36.47 -2.88
CA LYS A 283 -13.05 -37.54 -2.27
C LYS A 283 -11.60 -37.50 -2.76
N THR A 284 -11.38 -36.94 -3.94
CA THR A 284 -10.10 -36.84 -4.59
C THR A 284 -9.72 -35.38 -4.82
N THR A 285 -8.41 -35.11 -4.98
CA THR A 285 -7.93 -33.79 -5.35
C THR A 285 -8.57 -33.26 -6.62
N ARG A 286 -8.80 -34.11 -7.60
CA ARG A 286 -9.44 -33.78 -8.88
C ARG A 286 -10.86 -33.28 -8.68
N GLU A 287 -11.62 -33.97 -7.87
CA GLU A 287 -13.00 -33.57 -7.49
C GLU A 287 -12.99 -32.27 -6.68
N ALA A 288 -12.00 -32.08 -5.80
CA ALA A 288 -11.87 -30.83 -5.05
C ALA A 288 -11.56 -29.66 -5.97
N VAL A 289 -10.66 -29.82 -6.94
CA VAL A 289 -10.36 -28.78 -7.94
C VAL A 289 -11.62 -28.44 -8.75
N ALA A 290 -12.39 -29.44 -9.19
CA ALA A 290 -13.61 -29.25 -9.93
C ALA A 290 -14.69 -28.52 -9.09
N PHE A 291 -14.88 -28.94 -7.84
CA PHE A 291 -15.81 -28.30 -6.91
C PHE A 291 -15.46 -26.83 -6.68
N ILE A 292 -14.18 -26.53 -6.37
CA ILE A 292 -13.69 -25.18 -6.15
C ILE A 292 -13.92 -24.32 -7.41
N ALA A 293 -13.57 -24.83 -8.60
CA ALA A 293 -13.74 -24.13 -9.86
C ALA A 293 -15.22 -23.80 -10.14
N THR A 294 -16.13 -24.75 -9.89
CA THR A 294 -17.57 -24.55 -10.07
C THR A 294 -18.12 -23.49 -9.13
N GLU A 295 -17.69 -23.48 -7.87
CA GLU A 295 -18.12 -22.46 -6.91
C GLU A 295 -17.57 -21.08 -7.27
N LEU A 296 -16.32 -20.97 -7.73
CA LEU A 296 -15.75 -19.71 -8.23
C LEU A 296 -16.53 -19.16 -9.43
N ARG A 297 -16.89 -20.03 -10.39
CA ARG A 297 -17.70 -19.62 -11.56
C ARG A 297 -19.06 -19.06 -11.14
N LYS A 298 -19.74 -19.68 -10.17
CA LYS A 298 -21.02 -19.16 -9.64
C LYS A 298 -20.90 -17.75 -9.07
N GLN A 299 -19.73 -17.42 -8.51
CA GLN A 299 -19.44 -16.13 -7.91
C GLN A 299 -18.75 -15.15 -8.88
N GLN A 300 -18.55 -15.53 -10.14
CA GLN A 300 -17.78 -14.77 -11.13
C GLN A 300 -16.38 -14.37 -10.63
N ALA A 301 -15.74 -15.25 -9.87
CA ALA A 301 -14.45 -15.04 -9.23
C ALA A 301 -13.38 -15.96 -9.80
N THR A 302 -12.12 -15.55 -9.65
CA THR A 302 -10.94 -16.35 -9.97
C THR A 302 -10.07 -16.54 -8.74
N MET A 303 -9.20 -17.53 -8.76
CA MET A 303 -8.28 -17.84 -7.67
C MET A 303 -6.88 -18.10 -8.21
N THR A 304 -5.85 -17.61 -7.51
CA THR A 304 -4.48 -17.95 -7.89
C THR A 304 -4.17 -19.42 -7.58
N VAL A 305 -3.29 -20.04 -8.37
CA VAL A 305 -2.83 -21.43 -8.12
C VAL A 305 -2.22 -21.58 -6.72
N ARG A 306 -1.57 -20.54 -6.19
CA ARG A 306 -1.04 -20.56 -4.82
C ARG A 306 -2.14 -20.71 -3.78
N MET A 307 -3.24 -19.97 -3.92
CA MET A 307 -4.40 -20.07 -3.01
C MET A 307 -5.05 -21.45 -3.12
N LEU A 308 -5.22 -21.99 -4.34
CA LEU A 308 -5.72 -23.34 -4.54
C LEU A 308 -4.86 -24.39 -3.78
N CYS A 309 -3.53 -24.31 -3.90
CA CYS A 309 -2.63 -25.20 -3.18
C CYS A 309 -2.81 -25.12 -1.66
N ASN A 310 -2.93 -23.89 -1.13
CA ASN A 310 -3.16 -23.68 0.30
C ASN A 310 -4.48 -24.30 0.76
N ILE A 311 -5.56 -24.09 0.01
CA ILE A 311 -6.89 -24.67 0.31
C ILE A 311 -6.82 -26.20 0.29
N LEU A 312 -6.22 -26.80 -0.73
CA LEU A 312 -6.09 -28.26 -0.84
C LEU A 312 -5.29 -28.84 0.35
N ASN A 313 -4.23 -28.15 0.77
CA ASN A 313 -3.43 -28.56 1.93
C ASN A 313 -4.23 -28.47 3.24
N GLN A 314 -5.00 -27.40 3.43
CA GLN A 314 -5.89 -27.22 4.60
C GLN A 314 -7.02 -28.26 4.62
N LEU A 315 -7.52 -28.66 3.47
CA LEU A 315 -8.48 -29.73 3.32
C LEU A 315 -7.87 -31.14 3.54
N GLY A 316 -6.54 -31.23 3.64
CA GLY A 316 -5.82 -32.48 3.88
C GLY A 316 -5.50 -33.29 2.61
N TYR A 317 -5.76 -32.74 1.42
CA TYR A 317 -5.37 -33.39 0.18
C TYR A 317 -3.85 -33.43 0.03
N LYS A 318 -3.35 -34.51 -0.52
CA LYS A 318 -1.93 -34.74 -0.76
C LYS A 318 -1.68 -35.06 -2.24
N THR A 319 -0.47 -34.80 -2.68
CA THR A 319 0.01 -35.27 -4.00
C THR A 319 0.01 -36.79 -4.02
N THR A 320 0.14 -37.39 -5.21
CA THR A 320 0.31 -38.84 -5.38
C THR A 320 1.49 -39.42 -4.60
N TYR A 321 2.46 -38.57 -4.23
CA TYR A 321 3.63 -38.95 -3.43
C TYR A 321 3.47 -38.66 -1.95
N GLY A 322 2.26 -38.28 -1.47
CA GLY A 322 1.99 -37.99 -0.08
C GLY A 322 2.48 -36.61 0.39
N SER A 323 3.02 -35.77 -0.48
CA SER A 323 3.53 -34.44 -0.18
C SER A 323 2.44 -33.38 -0.20
N ILE A 324 2.70 -32.23 0.44
CA ILE A 324 1.84 -31.05 0.33
C ILE A 324 1.96 -30.42 -1.07
N TYR A 325 0.88 -29.76 -1.52
CA TYR A 325 0.88 -29.01 -2.77
C TYR A 325 1.69 -27.71 -2.62
N LYS A 326 2.55 -27.42 -3.61
CA LYS A 326 3.29 -26.14 -3.73
C LYS A 326 2.99 -25.55 -5.09
N ALA A 327 2.78 -24.23 -5.15
CA ALA A 327 2.58 -23.55 -6.42
C ALA A 327 3.80 -23.70 -7.33
N GLY A 328 3.61 -24.21 -8.56
CA GLY A 328 4.65 -24.49 -9.52
C GLY A 328 4.18 -25.50 -10.58
N ARG A 329 5.12 -26.01 -11.41
CA ARG A 329 4.81 -26.93 -12.53
C ARG A 329 3.94 -28.14 -12.12
N GLY A 330 4.14 -28.68 -10.93
CA GLY A 330 3.35 -29.82 -10.44
C GLY A 330 1.88 -29.47 -10.16
N SER A 331 1.60 -28.24 -9.71
CA SER A 331 0.24 -27.77 -9.45
C SER A 331 -0.51 -27.46 -10.76
N TYR A 332 0.18 -26.95 -11.76
CA TYR A 332 -0.42 -26.73 -13.08
C TYR A 332 -0.83 -28.06 -13.71
N ARG A 333 0.01 -29.09 -13.58
CA ARG A 333 -0.32 -30.46 -14.03
C ARG A 333 -1.55 -31.03 -13.30
N MET A 334 -1.74 -30.71 -12.03
CA MET A 334 -2.93 -31.10 -11.28
C MET A 334 -4.20 -30.47 -11.88
N ILE A 335 -4.15 -29.19 -12.22
CA ILE A 335 -5.28 -28.48 -12.85
C ILE A 335 -5.57 -29.04 -14.24
N SER A 336 -4.53 -29.23 -15.09
CA SER A 336 -4.72 -29.81 -16.42
C SER A 336 -5.24 -31.24 -16.36
N CYS A 337 -4.75 -32.07 -15.44
CA CYS A 337 -5.27 -33.44 -15.26
C CYS A 337 -6.77 -33.45 -14.80
N ALA A 338 -7.17 -32.48 -14.01
CA ALA A 338 -8.58 -32.34 -13.64
C ALA A 338 -9.42 -31.91 -14.86
N TRP A 339 -8.94 -30.94 -15.63
CA TRP A 339 -9.59 -30.49 -16.86
C TRP A 339 -9.72 -31.61 -17.89
N ASP A 340 -8.63 -32.33 -18.20
CA ASP A 340 -8.60 -33.45 -19.16
C ASP A 340 -9.65 -34.51 -18.80
N TYR A 341 -9.76 -34.79 -17.49
CA TYR A 341 -10.72 -35.79 -17.01
C TYR A 341 -12.16 -35.32 -17.22
N TYR A 342 -12.48 -34.06 -16.88
CA TYR A 342 -13.85 -33.56 -16.97
C TYR A 342 -14.24 -33.15 -18.39
N LYS A 343 -13.29 -32.84 -19.29
CA LYS A 343 -13.57 -32.51 -20.67
C LYS A 343 -14.42 -33.55 -21.39
N ALA A 344 -14.18 -34.83 -21.10
CA ALA A 344 -14.93 -35.96 -21.71
C ALA A 344 -16.23 -36.28 -20.94
N GLN A 345 -16.30 -35.98 -19.63
CA GLN A 345 -17.41 -36.40 -18.77
C GLN A 345 -18.41 -35.27 -18.50
N ASN A 346 -17.93 -34.05 -18.33
CA ASN A 346 -18.75 -32.88 -18.04
C ASN A 346 -18.07 -31.60 -18.54
N PRO A 347 -18.36 -31.17 -19.79
CA PRO A 347 -17.74 -30.00 -20.40
C PRO A 347 -17.92 -28.70 -19.58
N ASP A 348 -19.04 -28.52 -18.86
CA ASP A 348 -19.29 -27.33 -18.04
C ASP A 348 -18.33 -27.24 -16.86
N ILE A 349 -18.00 -28.37 -16.24
CA ILE A 349 -16.98 -28.43 -15.18
C ILE A 349 -15.60 -28.16 -15.77
N ALA A 350 -15.29 -28.71 -16.93
CA ALA A 350 -14.01 -28.44 -17.60
C ALA A 350 -13.83 -26.96 -17.91
N GLU A 351 -14.88 -26.30 -18.44
CA GLU A 351 -14.86 -24.86 -18.68
C GLU A 351 -14.68 -24.06 -17.37
N SER A 352 -15.33 -24.48 -16.31
CA SER A 352 -15.14 -23.87 -14.98
C SER A 352 -13.70 -23.99 -14.52
N ILE A 353 -13.03 -25.14 -14.71
CA ILE A 353 -11.63 -25.34 -14.34
C ILE A 353 -10.71 -24.47 -15.21
N ALA A 354 -10.98 -24.32 -16.49
CA ALA A 354 -10.18 -23.51 -17.42
C ALA A 354 -10.18 -22.03 -17.05
N THR A 355 -11.27 -21.52 -16.51
CA THR A 355 -11.45 -20.09 -16.20
C THR A 355 -11.30 -19.72 -14.73
N ALA A 356 -11.14 -20.68 -13.82
CA ALA A 356 -11.12 -20.44 -12.38
C ALA A 356 -9.74 -20.06 -11.81
N PHE A 357 -8.66 -20.56 -12.41
CA PHE A 357 -7.33 -20.48 -11.79
C PHE A 357 -6.36 -19.63 -12.62
N THR A 358 -5.69 -18.67 -11.96
CA THR A 358 -4.75 -17.74 -12.59
C THR A 358 -3.31 -17.92 -12.10
N LEU A 359 -2.38 -17.61 -12.98
CA LEU A 359 -0.95 -17.47 -12.69
C LEU A 359 -0.67 -16.11 -12.03
N PRO A 360 0.53 -15.89 -11.45
CA PRO A 360 0.93 -14.59 -10.91
C PRO A 360 0.93 -13.43 -11.91
N ASN A 361 1.02 -13.73 -13.21
CA ASN A 361 0.94 -12.74 -14.31
C ASN A 361 -0.49 -12.44 -14.76
N GLY A 362 -1.49 -13.05 -14.13
CA GLY A 362 -2.91 -12.85 -14.46
C GLY A 362 -3.45 -13.79 -15.55
N ASN A 363 -2.60 -14.52 -16.27
CA ASN A 363 -3.06 -15.51 -17.27
C ASN A 363 -3.72 -16.70 -16.59
N TYR A 364 -4.60 -17.40 -17.31
CA TYR A 364 -5.19 -18.65 -16.81
C TYR A 364 -4.13 -19.75 -16.72
N ALA A 365 -4.22 -20.55 -15.66
CA ALA A 365 -3.24 -21.63 -15.39
C ALA A 365 -3.33 -22.78 -16.39
N TYR A 366 -4.30 -22.75 -17.28
CA TYR A 366 -4.60 -23.80 -18.25
C TYR A 366 -4.19 -23.42 -19.69
N GLU A 367 -3.63 -22.29 -19.95
CA GLU A 367 -3.13 -21.97 -21.31
C GLU A 367 -1.93 -22.83 -21.75
#